data_cd7049da7dc8ee0d62f02d2ac7ded04c
#
_entry.id   cd7049da7dc8ee0d62f02d2ac7ded04c
#
_cell.length_a   1.000
_cell.length_b   1.000
_cell.length_c   1.000
_cell.angle_alpha   90.00
_cell.angle_beta   90.00
_cell.angle_gamma   90.00
#
_symmetry.space_group_name_H-M   'P 1'
#
loop_
_entity.id
_entity.type
_entity.pdbx_description
1 polymer ?
#
loop_
_entity_poly.entity_id
_entity_poly.type
_entity_poly.pdbx_seq_one_letter_code
_entity_poly.pdbx_strand_id
1 'polypeptide(L)'
;MTSSTTARRTPRTTLVLVGCVVVLALVCFLSLAVGSKPTTLPQVVDALTGRPDAHLANVLDARIERTILAVVIGAALAVSGALMQGVTVNPLADPGLLGINAGAAAAMVSASVWLGVSTGSVAAAWVALLGGGI
;
A
#
# COMPACT_ATOMS: atom_id res chain seq x y z
N MET A 1 17.48 37.55 9.02
CA MET A 1 16.03 37.63 9.23
C MET A 1 15.37 36.65 8.29
N THR A 2 15.12 35.42 8.72
CA THR A 2 14.49 34.37 7.93
C THR A 2 13.00 34.40 8.24
N SER A 3 12.23 35.00 7.33
CA SER A 3 10.76 34.96 7.39
C SER A 3 10.29 33.53 7.12
N SER A 4 9.92 32.82 8.16
CA SER A 4 9.19 31.53 8.04
C SER A 4 7.78 31.81 7.51
N THR A 5 7.62 31.70 6.20
CA THR A 5 6.30 31.75 5.56
C THR A 5 5.54 30.48 5.95
N THR A 6 4.80 30.57 7.04
CA THR A 6 3.82 29.53 7.41
C THR A 6 2.76 29.53 6.31
N ALA A 7 2.83 28.56 5.41
CA ALA A 7 1.83 28.38 4.36
C ALA A 7 0.47 28.18 5.03
N ARG A 8 -0.36 29.21 5.04
CA ARG A 8 -1.75 29.19 5.52
C ARG A 8 -2.49 28.19 4.63
N ARG A 9 -2.68 26.98 5.13
CA ARG A 9 -3.50 25.97 4.44
C ARG A 9 -4.88 26.56 4.25
N THR A 10 -5.31 26.74 3.01
CA THR A 10 -6.65 27.23 2.71
C THR A 10 -7.65 26.19 3.26
N PRO A 11 -8.82 26.62 3.78
CA PRO A 11 -9.82 25.70 4.35
C PRO A 11 -10.23 24.61 3.36
N ARG A 12 -10.13 24.87 2.08
CA ARG A 12 -10.41 23.92 1.00
C ARG A 12 -9.38 22.76 0.97
N THR A 13 -8.09 23.04 1.17
CA THR A 13 -7.04 22.01 1.20
C THR A 13 -7.22 21.10 2.41
N THR A 14 -7.55 21.67 3.57
CA THR A 14 -7.82 20.90 4.79
C THR A 14 -9.04 20.01 4.61
N LEU A 15 -10.12 20.51 3.99
CA LEU A 15 -11.33 19.74 3.72
C LEU A 15 -11.03 18.55 2.80
N VAL A 16 -10.24 18.74 1.74
CA VAL A 16 -9.84 17.68 0.82
C VAL A 16 -9.01 16.62 1.54
N LEU A 17 -8.04 17.02 2.34
CA LEU A 17 -7.20 16.09 3.11
C LEU A 17 -8.02 15.25 4.09
N VAL A 18 -8.93 15.90 4.84
CA VAL A 18 -9.84 15.18 5.75
C VAL A 18 -10.74 14.21 4.97
N GLY A 19 -11.27 14.65 3.82
CA GLY A 19 -12.06 13.79 2.95
C GLY A 19 -11.29 12.56 2.48
N CYS A 20 -10.04 12.71 2.04
CA CYS A 20 -9.18 11.60 1.64
C CYS A 20 -8.91 10.63 2.80
N VAL A 21 -8.64 11.15 4.00
CA VAL A 21 -8.41 10.29 5.18
C VAL A 21 -9.68 9.52 5.56
N VAL A 22 -10.84 10.17 5.51
CA VAL A 22 -12.13 9.50 5.78
C VAL A 22 -12.41 8.40 4.76
N VAL A 23 -12.20 8.67 3.47
CA VAL A 23 -12.37 7.67 2.41
C VAL A 23 -11.40 6.51 2.61
N LEU A 24 -10.14 6.77 2.93
CA LEU A 24 -9.14 5.74 3.21
C LEU A 24 -9.58 4.87 4.39
N ALA A 25 -10.01 5.47 5.49
CA ALA A 25 -10.50 4.74 6.67
C ALA A 25 -11.72 3.86 6.35
N LEU A 26 -12.67 4.38 5.55
CA LEU A 26 -13.84 3.62 5.09
C LEU A 26 -13.43 2.43 4.21
N VAL A 27 -12.50 2.62 3.28
CA VAL A 27 -12.01 1.54 2.41
C VAL A 27 -11.27 0.49 3.22
N CYS A 28 -10.43 0.86 4.18
CA CYS A 28 -9.78 -0.07 5.11
C CYS A 28 -10.82 -0.86 5.92
N PHE A 29 -11.84 -0.21 6.44
CA PHE A 29 -12.92 -0.87 7.17
C PHE A 29 -13.69 -1.84 6.29
N LEU A 30 -14.06 -1.45 5.07
CA LEU A 30 -14.70 -2.32 4.09
C LEU A 30 -13.82 -3.50 3.70
N SER A 31 -12.52 -3.32 3.59
CA SER A 31 -11.54 -4.39 3.32
C SER A 31 -11.56 -5.47 4.41
N LEU A 32 -11.77 -5.09 5.65
CA LEU A 32 -11.89 -6.03 6.78
C LEU A 32 -13.28 -6.71 6.80
N ALA A 33 -14.33 -5.98 6.48
CA ALA A 33 -15.72 -6.47 6.52
C ALA A 33 -16.08 -7.37 5.32
N VAL A 34 -15.59 -7.00 4.12
CA VAL A 34 -15.93 -7.70 2.87
C VAL A 34 -14.78 -8.64 2.48
N GLY A 35 -15.04 -9.93 2.43
CA GLY A 35 -14.05 -10.93 2.00
C GLY A 35 -14.74 -12.18 1.45
N SER A 36 -13.94 -13.12 0.94
CA SER A 36 -14.39 -14.37 0.32
C SER A 36 -15.24 -15.30 1.23
N LYS A 37 -15.24 -15.03 2.53
CA LYS A 37 -16.23 -15.60 3.47
C LYS A 37 -17.01 -14.44 4.08
N PRO A 38 -18.36 -14.48 4.07
CA PRO A 38 -19.17 -13.44 4.68
C PRO A 38 -18.93 -13.44 6.20
N THR A 39 -18.23 -12.42 6.66
CA THR A 39 -18.12 -12.11 8.09
C THR A 39 -19.20 -11.10 8.42
N THR A 40 -20.00 -11.41 9.42
CA THR A 40 -21.04 -10.47 9.89
C THR A 40 -20.39 -9.36 10.74
N LEU A 41 -20.99 -8.17 10.74
CA LEU A 41 -20.53 -7.04 11.55
C LEU A 41 -20.27 -7.38 13.03
N PRO A 42 -21.14 -8.18 13.72
CA PRO A 42 -20.87 -8.62 15.08
C PRO A 42 -19.58 -9.42 15.20
N GLN A 43 -19.28 -10.31 14.25
CA GLN A 43 -18.06 -11.13 14.28
C GLN A 43 -16.78 -10.29 14.12
N VAL A 44 -16.82 -9.20 13.35
CA VAL A 44 -15.71 -8.24 13.25
C VAL A 44 -15.51 -7.50 14.57
N VAL A 45 -16.59 -7.10 15.22
CA VAL A 45 -16.54 -6.42 16.53
C VAL A 45 -16.05 -7.38 17.63
N ASP A 46 -16.52 -8.63 17.65
CA ASP A 46 -16.08 -9.65 18.62
C ASP A 46 -14.58 -9.96 18.47
N ALA A 47 -14.07 -9.97 17.25
CA ALA A 47 -12.65 -10.16 16.99
C ALA A 47 -11.80 -8.96 17.43
N LEU A 48 -12.29 -7.74 17.26
CA LEU A 48 -11.61 -6.52 17.74
C LEU A 48 -11.68 -6.40 19.28
N THR A 49 -12.67 -7.02 19.91
CA THR A 49 -12.84 -7.02 21.39
C THR A 49 -12.19 -8.21 22.10
N GLY A 50 -11.45 -9.07 21.37
CA GLY A 50 -10.61 -10.11 21.94
C GLY A 50 -11.31 -11.44 22.24
N ARG A 51 -12.41 -11.75 21.57
CA ARG A 51 -13.14 -13.02 21.67
C ARG A 51 -13.38 -13.71 20.31
N PRO A 52 -12.35 -13.91 19.47
CA PRO A 52 -12.57 -14.59 18.20
C PRO A 52 -12.56 -16.10 18.37
N ASP A 53 -13.45 -16.80 17.62
CA ASP A 53 -13.23 -18.20 17.29
C ASP A 53 -11.88 -18.34 16.56
N ALA A 54 -11.08 -19.34 16.91
CA ALA A 54 -9.70 -19.48 16.39
C ALA A 54 -9.60 -19.46 14.85
N HIS A 55 -10.65 -19.90 14.16
CA HIS A 55 -10.72 -19.85 12.69
C HIS A 55 -10.95 -18.42 12.16
N LEU A 56 -11.76 -17.63 12.83
CA LEU A 56 -12.03 -16.22 12.49
C LEU A 56 -10.82 -15.35 12.78
N ALA A 57 -10.06 -15.62 13.84
CA ALA A 57 -8.82 -14.92 14.16
C ALA A 57 -7.83 -15.02 13.00
N ASN A 58 -7.54 -16.20 12.50
CA ASN A 58 -6.60 -16.40 11.38
C ASN A 58 -7.03 -15.71 10.09
N VAL A 59 -8.35 -15.66 9.81
CA VAL A 59 -8.87 -14.97 8.62
C VAL A 59 -8.74 -13.44 8.77
N LEU A 60 -9.00 -12.92 9.96
CA LEU A 60 -8.90 -11.48 10.23
C LEU A 60 -7.45 -11.02 10.26
N ASP A 61 -6.55 -11.80 10.85
CA ASP A 61 -5.11 -11.51 10.85
C ASP A 61 -4.57 -11.39 9.43
N ALA A 62 -4.92 -12.33 8.55
CA ALA A 62 -4.52 -12.25 7.14
C ALA A 62 -5.10 -11.04 6.40
N ARG A 63 -6.31 -10.59 6.76
CA ARG A 63 -6.92 -9.39 6.18
C ARG A 63 -6.27 -8.11 6.70
N ILE A 64 -5.99 -8.05 7.99
CA ILE A 64 -5.29 -6.92 8.62
C ILE A 64 -3.91 -6.76 8.00
N GLU A 65 -3.15 -7.86 7.89
CA GLU A 65 -1.83 -7.85 7.30
C GLU A 65 -1.85 -7.32 5.84
N ARG A 66 -2.78 -7.80 5.01
CA ARG A 66 -2.95 -7.32 3.64
C ARG A 66 -3.37 -5.85 3.58
N THR A 67 -4.24 -5.41 4.47
CA THR A 67 -4.69 -4.02 4.51
C THR A 67 -3.56 -3.09 4.92
N ILE A 68 -2.77 -3.46 5.93
CA ILE A 68 -1.58 -2.71 6.34
C ILE A 68 -0.57 -2.64 5.20
N LEU A 69 -0.26 -3.77 4.54
CA LEU A 69 0.64 -3.80 3.39
C LEU A 69 0.15 -2.89 2.26
N ALA A 70 -1.14 -2.93 1.94
CA ALA A 70 -1.72 -2.08 0.90
C ALA A 70 -1.57 -0.58 1.22
N VAL A 71 -1.79 -0.18 2.48
CA VAL A 71 -1.62 1.21 2.92
C VAL A 71 -0.14 1.62 2.85
N VAL A 72 0.78 0.77 3.32
CA VAL A 72 2.23 1.07 3.30
C VAL A 72 2.74 1.18 1.86
N ILE A 73 2.39 0.23 1.00
CA ILE A 73 2.77 0.25 -0.42
C ILE A 73 2.17 1.46 -1.12
N GLY A 74 0.89 1.76 -0.89
CA GLY A 74 0.23 2.92 -1.46
C GLY A 74 0.89 4.25 -1.02
N ALA A 75 1.27 4.36 0.25
CA ALA A 75 2.00 5.52 0.76
C ALA A 75 3.39 5.64 0.12
N ALA A 76 4.12 4.54 -0.02
CA ALA A 76 5.44 4.53 -0.68
C ALA A 76 5.34 4.96 -2.15
N LEU A 77 4.34 4.45 -2.89
CA LEU A 77 4.08 4.85 -4.27
C LEU A 77 3.69 6.33 -4.39
N ALA A 78 2.89 6.84 -3.46
CA ALA A 78 2.50 8.25 -3.44
C ALA A 78 3.72 9.17 -3.22
N VAL A 79 4.62 8.81 -2.30
CA VAL A 79 5.87 9.55 -2.07
C VAL A 79 6.78 9.47 -3.29
N SER A 80 6.95 8.29 -3.87
CA SER A 80 7.75 8.08 -5.08
C SER A 80 7.21 8.93 -6.25
N GLY A 81 5.90 8.93 -6.46
CA GLY A 81 5.25 9.76 -7.49
C GLY A 81 5.47 11.25 -7.24
N ALA A 82 5.31 11.71 -6.00
CA ALA A 82 5.55 13.11 -5.65
C ALA A 82 7.01 13.55 -5.87
N LEU A 83 7.97 12.68 -5.54
CA LEU A 83 9.39 12.94 -5.80
C LEU A 83 9.69 13.02 -7.30
N MET A 84 9.16 12.07 -8.09
CA MET A 84 9.33 12.09 -9.55
C MET A 84 8.78 13.35 -10.18
N GLN A 85 7.56 13.76 -9.79
CA GLN A 85 6.96 15.00 -10.28
C GLN A 85 7.76 16.23 -9.88
N GLY A 86 8.34 16.24 -8.67
CA GLY A 86 9.19 17.32 -8.19
C GLY A 86 10.52 17.43 -8.94
N VAL A 87 11.17 16.30 -9.22
CA VAL A 87 12.46 16.26 -9.92
C VAL A 87 12.32 16.60 -11.40
N THR A 88 11.28 16.06 -12.06
CA THR A 88 11.06 16.28 -13.49
C THR A 88 10.31 17.58 -13.78
N VAL A 89 9.83 18.26 -12.74
CA VAL A 89 8.96 19.46 -12.87
C VAL A 89 7.77 19.19 -13.82
N ASN A 90 7.30 17.95 -13.82
CA ASN A 90 6.23 17.49 -14.71
C ASN A 90 5.15 16.75 -13.89
N PRO A 91 3.91 17.25 -13.85
CA PRO A 91 2.81 16.61 -13.11
C PRO A 91 2.36 15.27 -13.69
N LEU A 92 2.80 14.92 -14.89
CA LEU A 92 2.50 13.64 -15.56
C LEU A 92 3.60 12.59 -15.31
N ALA A 93 4.65 12.92 -14.56
CA ALA A 93 5.70 11.96 -14.28
C ALA A 93 5.20 10.85 -13.32
N ASP A 94 5.44 9.61 -13.74
CA ASP A 94 5.08 8.40 -13.02
C ASP A 94 6.34 7.53 -12.83
N PRO A 95 6.65 7.04 -11.63
CA PRO A 95 7.76 6.12 -11.40
C PRO A 95 7.64 4.83 -12.22
N GLY A 96 6.42 4.40 -12.58
CA GLY A 96 6.19 3.26 -13.46
C GLY A 96 6.75 3.43 -14.88
N LEU A 97 6.85 4.67 -15.37
CA LEU A 97 7.40 4.97 -16.69
C LEU A 97 8.93 4.74 -16.78
N LEU A 98 9.63 4.68 -15.66
CA LEU A 98 11.06 4.36 -15.62
C LEU A 98 11.37 2.87 -15.84
N GLY A 99 10.36 2.05 -16.07
CA GLY A 99 10.56 0.63 -16.28
C GLY A 99 10.75 -0.19 -15.01
N ILE A 100 10.62 0.40 -13.83
CA ILE A 100 10.80 -0.26 -12.52
C ILE A 100 9.95 -1.53 -12.44
N ASN A 101 8.69 -1.47 -12.84
CA ASN A 101 7.79 -2.61 -12.83
C ASN A 101 8.21 -3.69 -13.85
N ALA A 102 8.68 -3.28 -15.03
CA ALA A 102 9.14 -4.19 -16.06
C ALA A 102 10.45 -4.88 -15.64
N GLY A 103 11.38 -4.14 -15.04
CA GLY A 103 12.63 -4.68 -14.51
C GLY A 103 12.38 -5.66 -13.35
N ALA A 104 11.54 -5.30 -12.40
CA ALA A 104 11.14 -6.19 -11.31
C ALA A 104 10.48 -7.48 -11.82
N ALA A 105 9.55 -7.38 -12.78
CA ALA A 105 8.87 -8.53 -13.37
C ALA A 105 9.85 -9.43 -14.15
N ALA A 106 10.74 -8.86 -14.95
CA ALA A 106 11.75 -9.60 -15.70
C ALA A 106 12.72 -10.36 -14.76
N ALA A 107 13.18 -9.70 -13.70
CA ALA A 107 14.02 -10.31 -12.69
C ALA A 107 13.33 -11.45 -11.95
N MET A 108 12.06 -11.25 -11.57
CA MET A 108 11.24 -12.28 -10.91
C MET A 108 11.04 -13.50 -11.78
N VAL A 109 10.65 -13.31 -13.04
CA VAL A 109 10.49 -14.43 -14.01
C VAL A 109 11.80 -15.15 -14.21
N SER A 110 12.89 -14.44 -14.42
CA SER A 110 14.23 -15.03 -14.59
C SER A 110 14.64 -15.85 -13.36
N ALA A 111 14.47 -15.30 -12.16
CA ALA A 111 14.83 -16.00 -10.93
C ALA A 111 13.94 -17.22 -10.65
N SER A 112 12.66 -17.16 -11.00
CA SER A 112 11.78 -18.33 -10.83
C SER A 112 12.14 -19.47 -11.77
N VAL A 113 12.51 -19.15 -13.01
CA VAL A 113 12.84 -20.15 -14.04
C VAL A 113 14.26 -20.74 -13.82
N TRP A 114 15.24 -19.90 -13.51
CA TRP A 114 16.66 -20.33 -13.47
C TRP A 114 17.14 -20.73 -12.06
N LEU A 115 16.58 -20.12 -11.02
CA LEU A 115 16.99 -20.35 -9.64
C LEU A 115 15.90 -21.06 -8.80
N GLY A 116 14.72 -21.34 -9.38
CA GLY A 116 13.63 -21.99 -8.68
C GLY A 116 13.05 -21.16 -7.51
N VAL A 117 13.23 -19.84 -7.54
CA VAL A 117 12.71 -18.95 -6.48
C VAL A 117 11.19 -18.91 -6.54
N SER A 118 10.54 -19.32 -5.45
CA SER A 118 9.08 -19.24 -5.37
C SER A 118 8.61 -17.78 -5.22
N THR A 119 7.55 -17.40 -5.96
CA THR A 119 7.02 -16.03 -6.02
C THR A 119 6.52 -15.48 -4.68
N GLY A 120 6.27 -16.34 -3.68
CA GLY A 120 5.86 -15.94 -2.33
C GLY A 120 7.01 -15.88 -1.30
N SER A 121 8.26 -16.07 -1.72
CA SER A 121 9.39 -16.08 -0.81
C SER A 121 9.99 -14.69 -0.57
N VAL A 122 10.67 -14.51 0.57
CA VAL A 122 11.44 -13.29 0.87
C VAL A 122 12.53 -13.05 -0.19
N ALA A 123 13.12 -14.14 -0.74
CA ALA A 123 14.08 -14.05 -1.81
C ALA A 123 13.49 -13.41 -3.08
N ALA A 124 12.23 -13.71 -3.40
CA ALA A 124 11.52 -13.11 -4.52
C ALA A 124 11.37 -11.58 -4.35
N ALA A 125 11.08 -11.11 -3.13
CA ALA A 125 10.98 -9.68 -2.85
C ALA A 125 12.33 -8.96 -3.10
N TRP A 126 13.45 -9.55 -2.68
CA TRP A 126 14.77 -8.99 -2.94
C TRP A 126 15.12 -8.99 -4.43
N VAL A 127 14.79 -10.06 -5.15
CA VAL A 127 15.01 -10.14 -6.60
C VAL A 127 14.20 -9.06 -7.32
N ALA A 128 12.92 -8.87 -6.96
CA ALA A 128 12.08 -7.82 -7.53
C ALA A 128 12.62 -6.41 -7.23
N LEU A 129 13.09 -6.18 -6.00
CA LEU A 129 13.69 -4.90 -5.60
C LEU A 129 14.92 -4.57 -6.42
N LEU A 130 15.84 -5.54 -6.59
CA LEU A 130 17.06 -5.36 -7.38
C LEU A 130 16.73 -5.17 -8.86
N GLY A 131 15.80 -5.97 -9.40
CA GLY A 131 15.39 -5.85 -10.80
C GLY A 131 14.66 -4.55 -11.14
N GLY A 132 13.96 -3.96 -10.18
CA GLY A 132 13.34 -2.64 -10.34
C GLY A 132 14.30 -1.47 -10.17
N GLY A 133 15.48 -1.69 -9.59
CA GLY A 133 16.51 -0.66 -9.36
C GLY A 133 17.59 -0.56 -10.45
N ILE A 134 17.55 -1.46 -11.44
CA ILE A 134 18.46 -1.48 -12.59
C ILE A 134 17.76 -0.89 -13.81
#